data_fb77db422b33878ed7cec7e03976f233
#
_entry.id   fb77db422b33878ed7cec7e03976f233
#
_cell.length_a   1.000
_cell.length_b   1.000
_cell.length_c   1.000
_cell.angle_alpha   90.00
_cell.angle_beta   90.00
_cell.angle_gamma   90.00
#
_symmetry.space_group_name_H-M   'P 1'
#
loop_
_entity.id
_entity.type
_entity.pdbx_description
1 polymer ?
#
loop_
_entity_poly.entity_id
_entity_poly.type
_entity_poly.pdbx_seq_one_letter_code
_entity_poly.pdbx_strand_id
1 'polypeptide(L)'
;MASIPKSAYADMFGPTVGDRMRLADTGLIIEVEQDLTLRAGGYGEEVKFGGGKTIRDGMAQSQRTRAEGAMDTVLTNALIIDHWGIVKADIGLKDGRIAAIGKAGNPDTMPGVDIIIGPGTEIISCEGSIVTTGGIDSHIHFICPQQVDEALASGITTMLGGGTGPATGTFATTCTPGPWHIERMLQAADGLPMNIGFLGKGNASRPEPLREQIEAGVIGLKLHEDWGSTPSAISNCLDVAEETDTQVALHSDTLNESGFVEDTIAATKGRTLCAFHTEGAGGGHAPDIIRVVGEPNFLPSSTNPTMPYTVNTLDEHVDMLMVCHHLDASIPEDLAFAESRIRRETIAAEDILHDLGAISIMSSDSQAMGRVGEVILRTWQTAHKMKAQRGLLPGDSERHDNFRVKRYIAKYTINPAIAHGISHIVGSLEVGKWADLVVWKPAFFGVKPALVLKGGSIALAAMGDPNASIPTPQPVHYRPQFGALGTALARGSLTFVSQAGLKAGVRERYGLQKQTIAVQHCRSVTKAQMVHNSYLPTMEVDPQRYTVHA
;
A
#
# COMPACT_ATOMS: atom_id res chain seq x y z
N MET A 1 -43.32 -2.24 -18.74
CA MET A 1 -41.98 -2.46 -18.14
C MET A 1 -42.19 -2.89 -16.69
N ALA A 2 -41.55 -3.98 -16.27
CA ALA A 2 -41.52 -4.33 -14.86
C ALA A 2 -40.64 -3.30 -14.12
N SER A 3 -41.09 -2.82 -12.97
CA SER A 3 -40.32 -1.93 -12.09
C SER A 3 -40.06 -2.64 -10.76
N ILE A 4 -38.85 -2.47 -10.23
CA ILE A 4 -38.48 -2.96 -8.90
C ILE A 4 -38.03 -1.76 -8.04
N PRO A 5 -38.25 -1.81 -6.72
CA PRO A 5 -37.73 -0.79 -5.82
C PRO A 5 -36.18 -0.73 -5.92
N LYS A 6 -35.60 0.46 -5.78
CA LYS A 6 -34.15 0.67 -5.83
C LYS A 6 -33.40 -0.17 -4.77
N SER A 7 -34.00 -0.34 -3.58
CA SER A 7 -33.45 -1.21 -2.54
C SER A 7 -33.38 -2.67 -2.98
N ALA A 8 -34.42 -3.19 -3.61
CA ALA A 8 -34.41 -4.56 -4.13
C ALA A 8 -33.38 -4.75 -5.24
N TYR A 9 -33.17 -3.73 -6.09
CA TYR A 9 -32.08 -3.76 -7.07
C TYR A 9 -30.71 -3.82 -6.38
N ALA A 10 -30.47 -2.97 -5.37
CA ALA A 10 -29.22 -2.96 -4.63
C ALA A 10 -28.96 -4.28 -3.89
N ASP A 11 -29.99 -4.93 -3.38
CA ASP A 11 -29.89 -6.27 -2.75
C ASP A 11 -29.52 -7.36 -3.77
N MET A 12 -29.93 -7.22 -5.03
CA MET A 12 -29.65 -8.19 -6.09
C MET A 12 -28.27 -7.97 -6.73
N PHE A 13 -27.90 -6.73 -7.02
CA PHE A 13 -26.76 -6.37 -7.87
C PHE A 13 -25.77 -5.40 -7.23
N GLY A 14 -25.95 -5.09 -5.93
CA GLY A 14 -25.16 -4.08 -5.24
C GLY A 14 -25.62 -2.64 -5.51
N PRO A 15 -24.98 -1.65 -4.85
CA PRO A 15 -25.33 -0.23 -5.00
C PRO A 15 -25.04 0.26 -6.42
N THR A 16 -25.82 1.26 -6.87
CA THR A 16 -25.66 1.92 -8.17
C THR A 16 -25.56 3.44 -8.00
N VAL A 17 -25.47 4.17 -9.09
CA VAL A 17 -25.24 5.63 -9.11
C VAL A 17 -26.13 6.39 -8.13
N GLY A 18 -25.51 7.19 -7.28
CA GLY A 18 -26.15 8.00 -6.24
C GLY A 18 -26.55 7.21 -4.98
N ASP A 19 -26.30 5.90 -4.92
CA ASP A 19 -26.42 5.15 -3.68
C ASP A 19 -25.25 5.46 -2.76
N ARG A 20 -25.52 5.46 -1.45
CA ARG A 20 -24.55 5.80 -0.42
C ARG A 20 -24.28 4.62 0.48
N MET A 21 -23.04 4.51 0.93
CA MET A 21 -22.60 3.45 1.83
C MET A 21 -21.66 4.01 2.88
N ARG A 22 -21.83 3.58 4.12
CA ARG A 22 -20.89 3.85 5.21
C ARG A 22 -19.71 2.87 5.14
N LEU A 23 -18.50 3.35 5.33
CA LEU A 23 -17.30 2.53 5.38
C LEU A 23 -17.05 2.03 6.81
N ALA A 24 -17.27 0.75 7.04
CA ALA A 24 -17.11 0.07 8.33
C ALA A 24 -17.81 0.83 9.47
N ASP A 25 -17.19 0.87 10.65
CA ASP A 25 -17.67 1.62 11.81
C ASP A 25 -17.04 3.03 11.88
N THR A 26 -17.09 3.75 10.76
CA THR A 26 -16.59 5.12 10.64
C THR A 26 -17.74 6.10 10.33
N GLY A 27 -17.47 7.40 10.43
CA GLY A 27 -18.38 8.44 9.95
C GLY A 27 -18.25 8.71 8.44
N LEU A 28 -17.41 7.96 7.72
CA LEU A 28 -17.17 8.19 6.30
C LEU A 28 -18.29 7.58 5.46
N ILE A 29 -18.86 8.39 4.59
CA ILE A 29 -19.92 8.00 3.65
C ILE A 29 -19.39 8.17 2.23
N ILE A 30 -19.50 7.12 1.42
CA ILE A 30 -19.26 7.19 -0.03
C ILE A 30 -20.58 7.25 -0.79
N GLU A 31 -20.55 7.85 -1.98
CA GLU A 31 -21.62 7.82 -2.97
C GLU A 31 -21.06 7.26 -4.28
N VAL A 32 -21.78 6.34 -4.92
CA VAL A 32 -21.39 5.72 -6.19
C VAL A 32 -21.47 6.76 -7.30
N GLU A 33 -20.33 7.03 -7.96
CA GLU A 33 -20.20 8.07 -8.98
C GLU A 33 -20.67 7.59 -10.36
N GLN A 34 -20.36 6.32 -10.71
CA GLN A 34 -20.67 5.72 -12.00
C GLN A 34 -21.03 4.24 -11.84
N ASP A 35 -21.81 3.72 -12.79
CA ASP A 35 -22.11 2.29 -12.92
C ASP A 35 -21.73 1.85 -14.34
N LEU A 36 -20.62 1.14 -14.46
CA LEU A 36 -20.08 0.68 -15.75
C LEU A 36 -20.73 -0.61 -16.23
N THR A 37 -21.52 -1.30 -15.38
CA THR A 37 -22.27 -2.48 -15.77
C THR A 37 -23.48 -2.13 -16.65
N LEU A 38 -23.89 -0.85 -16.70
CA LEU A 38 -25.04 -0.36 -17.46
C LEU A 38 -24.72 0.05 -18.90
N ARG A 39 -23.46 -0.12 -19.37
CA ARG A 39 -23.05 0.28 -20.72
C ARG A 39 -23.91 -0.36 -21.82
N ALA A 40 -24.43 0.47 -22.73
CA ALA A 40 -25.28 0.09 -23.88
C ALA A 40 -26.50 -0.77 -23.55
N GLY A 41 -26.87 -0.84 -22.26
CA GLY A 41 -28.05 -1.54 -21.76
C GLY A 41 -28.81 -0.68 -20.77
N GLY A 42 -29.47 -1.32 -19.86
CA GLY A 42 -30.18 -0.68 -18.77
C GLY A 42 -30.15 -1.54 -17.53
N TYR A 43 -30.77 -1.04 -16.48
CA TYR A 43 -30.97 -1.82 -15.25
C TYR A 43 -31.70 -3.12 -15.53
N GLY A 44 -31.20 -4.22 -14.95
CA GLY A 44 -31.76 -5.57 -15.10
C GLY A 44 -31.03 -6.44 -16.12
N GLU A 45 -29.96 -5.93 -16.77
CA GLU A 45 -29.11 -6.70 -17.69
C GLU A 45 -27.78 -7.11 -17.05
N GLU A 46 -27.60 -6.85 -15.76
CA GLU A 46 -26.40 -7.22 -15.01
C GLU A 46 -26.29 -8.75 -14.89
N VAL A 47 -25.05 -9.23 -14.96
CA VAL A 47 -24.81 -10.66 -14.79
C VAL A 47 -24.80 -11.04 -13.31
N LYS A 48 -25.28 -12.25 -13.01
CA LYS A 48 -25.23 -12.84 -11.68
C LYS A 48 -25.05 -14.34 -11.76
N PHE A 49 -24.21 -14.89 -10.89
CA PHE A 49 -23.98 -16.32 -10.76
C PHE A 49 -24.88 -16.94 -9.68
N GLY A 50 -25.31 -18.18 -9.90
CA GLY A 50 -26.08 -18.98 -8.95
C GLY A 50 -27.20 -19.77 -9.61
N GLY A 51 -27.87 -20.63 -8.84
CA GLY A 51 -29.03 -21.41 -9.31
C GLY A 51 -30.13 -20.48 -9.81
N GLY A 52 -30.56 -20.68 -11.05
CA GLY A 52 -31.59 -19.86 -11.67
C GLY A 52 -31.18 -18.44 -12.06
N LYS A 53 -29.89 -18.10 -11.98
CA LYS A 53 -29.35 -16.79 -12.35
C LYS A 53 -28.89 -16.75 -13.81
N THR A 54 -28.36 -15.59 -14.26
CA THR A 54 -28.11 -15.31 -15.68
C THR A 54 -26.83 -15.94 -16.22
N ILE A 55 -25.81 -16.17 -15.40
CA ILE A 55 -24.56 -16.80 -15.87
C ILE A 55 -24.78 -18.30 -16.02
N ARG A 56 -25.27 -18.68 -17.19
CA ARG A 56 -25.52 -20.06 -17.63
C ARG A 56 -25.21 -20.16 -19.12
N ASP A 57 -24.94 -21.38 -19.56
CA ASP A 57 -24.64 -21.69 -20.95
C ASP A 57 -25.69 -21.13 -21.93
N GLY A 58 -25.23 -20.41 -22.96
CA GLY A 58 -26.08 -19.76 -23.94
C GLY A 58 -26.85 -18.53 -23.46
N MET A 59 -26.70 -18.13 -22.21
CA MET A 59 -27.27 -16.90 -21.66
C MET A 59 -26.15 -15.86 -21.48
N ALA A 60 -25.80 -15.50 -20.26
CA ALA A 60 -24.66 -14.60 -19.98
C ALA A 60 -23.29 -15.29 -20.10
N GLN A 61 -23.23 -16.62 -20.14
CA GLN A 61 -22.04 -17.37 -20.54
C GLN A 61 -22.07 -17.62 -22.05
N SER A 62 -21.02 -17.17 -22.75
CA SER A 62 -20.81 -17.41 -24.18
C SER A 62 -20.15 -18.78 -24.42
N GLN A 63 -20.00 -19.16 -25.70
CA GLN A 63 -19.25 -20.35 -26.10
C GLN A 63 -17.76 -20.09 -26.36
N ARG A 64 -17.29 -18.86 -26.11
CA ARG A 64 -15.93 -18.45 -26.43
C ARG A 64 -14.93 -19.09 -25.50
N THR A 65 -13.87 -19.59 -26.10
CA THR A 65 -12.70 -20.12 -25.40
C THR A 65 -11.81 -18.98 -24.87
N ARG A 66 -10.85 -19.33 -24.03
CA ARG A 66 -9.83 -18.39 -23.54
C ARG A 66 -9.05 -17.72 -24.70
N ALA A 67 -8.75 -18.47 -25.76
CA ALA A 67 -8.07 -17.96 -26.96
C ALA A 67 -8.94 -16.97 -27.75
N GLU A 68 -10.25 -17.11 -27.69
CA GLU A 68 -11.23 -16.21 -28.34
C GLU A 68 -11.62 -15.02 -27.45
N GLY A 69 -10.93 -14.80 -26.34
CA GLY A 69 -11.07 -13.61 -25.52
C GLY A 69 -11.82 -13.79 -24.21
N ALA A 70 -12.29 -15.00 -23.86
CA ALA A 70 -12.88 -15.24 -22.54
C ALA A 70 -11.85 -14.98 -21.43
N MET A 71 -12.32 -14.42 -20.31
CA MET A 71 -11.51 -14.12 -19.13
C MET A 71 -11.18 -15.39 -18.34
N ASP A 72 -10.08 -15.34 -17.57
CA ASP A 72 -9.75 -16.41 -16.62
C ASP A 72 -10.66 -16.33 -15.40
N THR A 73 -10.86 -15.11 -14.87
CA THR A 73 -11.73 -14.83 -13.72
C THR A 73 -12.50 -13.54 -13.96
N VAL A 74 -13.73 -13.48 -13.49
CA VAL A 74 -14.55 -12.26 -13.47
C VAL A 74 -15.08 -12.01 -12.06
N LEU A 75 -14.82 -10.80 -11.53
CA LEU A 75 -15.49 -10.29 -10.34
C LEU A 75 -16.74 -9.54 -10.80
N THR A 76 -17.93 -9.99 -10.38
CA THR A 76 -19.20 -9.40 -10.83
C THR A 76 -19.73 -8.35 -9.88
N ASN A 77 -20.29 -7.26 -10.42
CA ASN A 77 -21.00 -6.20 -9.67
C ASN A 77 -20.17 -5.62 -8.48
N ALA A 78 -18.87 -5.44 -8.68
CA ALA A 78 -17.98 -4.93 -7.65
C ALA A 78 -18.17 -3.42 -7.45
N LEU A 79 -18.22 -2.97 -6.19
CA LEU A 79 -18.07 -1.56 -5.85
C LEU A 79 -16.58 -1.25 -5.69
N ILE A 80 -15.99 -0.67 -6.72
CA ILE A 80 -14.57 -0.28 -6.74
C ILE A 80 -14.40 1.01 -5.94
N ILE A 81 -13.43 1.01 -5.02
CA ILE A 81 -12.90 2.23 -4.39
C ILE A 81 -11.43 2.35 -4.79
N ASP A 82 -11.09 3.40 -5.52
CA ASP A 82 -9.73 3.71 -5.91
C ASP A 82 -9.52 5.25 -5.92
N HIS A 83 -8.26 5.68 -6.05
CA HIS A 83 -7.92 7.10 -6.12
C HIS A 83 -8.60 7.84 -7.28
N TRP A 84 -8.94 7.14 -8.37
CA TRP A 84 -9.57 7.71 -9.56
C TRP A 84 -11.09 7.70 -9.54
N GLY A 85 -11.73 6.90 -8.67
CA GLY A 85 -13.18 6.85 -8.63
C GLY A 85 -13.76 5.89 -7.61
N ILE A 86 -15.07 6.05 -7.38
CA ILE A 86 -15.92 5.16 -6.60
C ILE A 86 -17.02 4.67 -7.55
N VAL A 87 -16.80 3.50 -8.14
CA VAL A 87 -17.62 3.05 -9.28
C VAL A 87 -18.05 1.60 -9.13
N LYS A 88 -19.27 1.29 -9.62
CA LYS A 88 -19.70 -0.09 -9.80
C LYS A 88 -19.23 -0.60 -11.15
N ALA A 89 -18.63 -1.79 -11.19
CA ALA A 89 -18.19 -2.43 -12.42
C ALA A 89 -18.04 -3.95 -12.23
N ASP A 90 -18.04 -4.67 -13.34
CA ASP A 90 -17.42 -5.98 -13.40
C ASP A 90 -15.93 -5.83 -13.71
N ILE A 91 -15.10 -6.78 -13.21
CA ILE A 91 -13.65 -6.76 -13.39
C ILE A 91 -13.23 -8.08 -14.04
N GLY A 92 -12.69 -8.02 -15.24
CA GLY A 92 -12.15 -9.17 -15.97
C GLY A 92 -10.65 -9.34 -15.71
N LEU A 93 -10.25 -10.53 -15.29
CA LEU A 93 -8.84 -10.88 -15.04
C LEU A 93 -8.37 -11.90 -16.08
N LYS A 94 -7.16 -11.67 -16.60
CA LYS A 94 -6.52 -12.57 -17.56
C LYS A 94 -5.00 -12.52 -17.42
N ASP A 95 -4.34 -13.66 -17.44
CA ASP A 95 -2.87 -13.77 -17.32
C ASP A 95 -2.28 -13.06 -16.11
N GLY A 96 -3.01 -13.09 -14.97
CA GLY A 96 -2.58 -12.44 -13.73
C GLY A 96 -2.77 -10.93 -13.71
N ARG A 97 -3.42 -10.35 -14.72
CA ARG A 97 -3.63 -8.90 -14.88
C ARG A 97 -5.10 -8.53 -14.93
N ILE A 98 -5.39 -7.28 -14.60
CA ILE A 98 -6.68 -6.65 -14.85
C ILE A 98 -6.78 -6.43 -16.38
N ALA A 99 -7.62 -7.20 -17.04
CA ALA A 99 -7.76 -7.16 -18.50
C ALA A 99 -8.83 -6.15 -18.94
N ALA A 100 -9.89 -5.99 -18.15
CA ALA A 100 -10.96 -5.04 -18.43
C ALA A 100 -11.72 -4.66 -17.16
N ILE A 101 -12.34 -3.47 -17.15
CA ILE A 101 -13.25 -2.95 -16.13
C ILE A 101 -14.47 -2.42 -16.88
N GLY A 102 -15.65 -3.01 -16.65
CA GLY A 102 -16.82 -2.62 -17.43
C GLY A 102 -18.02 -3.52 -17.20
N LYS A 103 -18.59 -4.07 -18.30
CA LYS A 103 -19.76 -4.94 -18.29
C LYS A 103 -19.36 -6.35 -18.70
N ALA A 104 -19.60 -7.33 -17.84
CA ALA A 104 -19.39 -8.74 -18.14
C ALA A 104 -20.63 -9.38 -18.80
N GLY A 105 -20.40 -10.45 -19.54
CA GLY A 105 -21.47 -11.26 -20.12
C GLY A 105 -21.10 -11.99 -21.41
N ASN A 106 -22.16 -12.28 -22.16
CA ASN A 106 -22.10 -12.91 -23.46
C ASN A 106 -22.38 -11.87 -24.57
N PRO A 107 -21.37 -11.50 -25.37
CA PRO A 107 -21.54 -10.48 -26.41
C PRO A 107 -22.52 -10.88 -27.51
N ASP A 108 -22.85 -12.17 -27.64
CA ASP A 108 -23.78 -12.66 -28.65
C ASP A 108 -25.26 -12.49 -28.23
N THR A 109 -25.52 -12.27 -26.94
CA THR A 109 -26.88 -12.14 -26.38
C THR A 109 -27.11 -10.83 -25.63
N MET A 110 -26.05 -10.11 -25.26
CA MET A 110 -26.10 -8.91 -24.42
C MET A 110 -25.34 -7.76 -25.09
N PRO A 111 -25.92 -6.54 -25.16
CA PRO A 111 -25.23 -5.38 -25.72
C PRO A 111 -24.18 -4.82 -24.75
N GLY A 112 -23.10 -4.24 -25.29
CA GLY A 112 -22.10 -3.48 -24.54
C GLY A 112 -21.20 -4.30 -23.63
N VAL A 113 -21.03 -5.60 -23.93
CA VAL A 113 -20.14 -6.49 -23.16
C VAL A 113 -18.68 -6.19 -23.49
N ASP A 114 -17.90 -5.81 -22.48
CA ASP A 114 -16.45 -5.62 -22.55
C ASP A 114 -15.69 -6.86 -22.05
N ILE A 115 -16.32 -7.62 -21.15
CA ILE A 115 -15.72 -8.71 -20.37
C ILE A 115 -16.45 -10.01 -20.72
N ILE A 116 -15.80 -10.84 -21.51
CA ILE A 116 -16.41 -12.07 -22.02
C ILE A 116 -16.35 -13.17 -20.98
N ILE A 117 -17.52 -13.69 -20.58
CA ILE A 117 -17.64 -14.89 -19.77
C ILE A 117 -17.74 -16.10 -20.71
N GLY A 118 -16.80 -17.02 -20.60
CA GLY A 118 -16.79 -18.29 -21.33
C GLY A 118 -16.89 -19.51 -20.41
N PRO A 119 -16.92 -20.74 -20.96
CA PRO A 119 -16.98 -21.96 -20.14
C PRO A 119 -15.79 -22.17 -19.20
N GLY A 120 -14.65 -21.55 -19.51
CA GLY A 120 -13.42 -21.59 -18.69
C GLY A 120 -13.26 -20.44 -17.70
N THR A 121 -14.27 -19.58 -17.56
CA THR A 121 -14.21 -18.39 -16.70
C THR A 121 -14.69 -18.73 -15.28
N GLU A 122 -13.85 -18.46 -14.28
CA GLU A 122 -14.26 -18.49 -12.87
C GLU A 122 -15.02 -17.21 -12.48
N ILE A 123 -15.97 -17.32 -11.58
CA ILE A 123 -16.80 -16.18 -11.13
C ILE A 123 -16.60 -15.92 -9.63
N ILE A 124 -16.27 -14.68 -9.31
CA ILE A 124 -16.25 -14.17 -7.94
C ILE A 124 -17.39 -13.16 -7.80
N SER A 125 -18.46 -13.53 -7.09
CA SER A 125 -19.61 -12.67 -6.84
C SER A 125 -19.26 -11.57 -5.84
N CYS A 126 -19.35 -10.31 -6.28
CA CYS A 126 -19.01 -9.13 -5.48
C CYS A 126 -20.19 -8.20 -5.21
N GLU A 127 -21.42 -8.66 -5.46
CA GLU A 127 -22.66 -7.90 -5.17
C GLU A 127 -22.66 -7.43 -3.70
N GLY A 128 -22.71 -6.11 -3.50
CA GLY A 128 -22.65 -5.50 -2.17
C GLY A 128 -21.31 -5.61 -1.46
N SER A 129 -20.24 -5.99 -2.17
CA SER A 129 -18.86 -5.98 -1.66
C SER A 129 -18.06 -4.82 -2.27
N ILE A 130 -17.12 -4.31 -1.48
CA ILE A 130 -16.14 -3.32 -1.95
C ILE A 130 -14.91 -4.08 -2.49
N VAL A 131 -14.36 -3.62 -3.61
CA VAL A 131 -13.11 -4.13 -4.17
C VAL A 131 -12.10 -2.98 -4.27
N THR A 132 -10.91 -3.20 -3.73
CA THR A 132 -9.77 -2.27 -3.84
C THR A 132 -8.58 -2.98 -4.47
N THR A 133 -7.61 -2.22 -4.97
CA THR A 133 -6.27 -2.77 -5.19
C THR A 133 -5.65 -3.18 -3.84
N GLY A 134 -4.69 -4.09 -3.87
CA GLY A 134 -3.92 -4.44 -2.68
C GLY A 134 -3.06 -3.29 -2.17
N GLY A 135 -2.94 -3.18 -0.86
CA GLY A 135 -2.11 -2.17 -0.21
C GLY A 135 -0.61 -2.42 -0.41
N ILE A 136 0.16 -1.34 -0.32
CA ILE A 136 1.62 -1.32 -0.38
C ILE A 136 2.14 -0.73 0.92
N ASP A 137 2.95 -1.50 1.64
CA ASP A 137 3.72 -1.00 2.77
C ASP A 137 5.18 -0.79 2.33
N SER A 138 5.63 0.44 2.36
CA SER A 138 6.96 0.83 1.88
C SER A 138 7.99 1.03 3.00
N HIS A 139 7.67 0.62 4.23
CA HIS A 139 8.58 0.70 5.36
C HIS A 139 8.53 -0.57 6.20
N ILE A 140 9.13 -1.64 5.66
CA ILE A 140 9.16 -2.96 6.30
C ILE A 140 10.55 -3.28 6.83
N HIS A 141 10.62 -3.66 8.10
CA HIS A 141 11.78 -4.33 8.68
C HIS A 141 11.60 -5.84 8.54
N PHE A 142 12.38 -6.47 7.66
CA PHE A 142 12.31 -7.90 7.41
C PHE A 142 13.03 -8.67 8.53
N ILE A 143 12.38 -8.75 9.69
CA ILE A 143 12.88 -9.46 10.89
C ILE A 143 12.26 -10.84 10.97
N CYS A 144 10.93 -10.92 11.10
CA CYS A 144 10.19 -12.17 11.20
C CYS A 144 9.39 -12.42 9.91
N PRO A 145 9.60 -13.52 9.17
CA PRO A 145 8.91 -13.76 7.91
C PRO A 145 7.39 -13.95 8.07
N GLN A 146 6.91 -14.35 9.26
CA GLN A 146 5.49 -14.54 9.54
C GLN A 146 4.68 -13.24 9.45
N GLN A 147 5.31 -12.08 9.49
CA GLN A 147 4.62 -10.80 9.22
C GLN A 147 3.96 -10.73 7.84
N VAL A 148 4.38 -11.57 6.88
CA VAL A 148 3.76 -11.66 5.55
C VAL A 148 2.32 -12.17 5.64
N ASP A 149 2.03 -13.09 6.55
CA ASP A 149 0.67 -13.59 6.79
C ASP A 149 -0.22 -12.49 7.37
N GLU A 150 0.31 -11.69 8.30
CA GLU A 150 -0.39 -10.53 8.87
C GLU A 150 -0.63 -9.44 7.82
N ALA A 151 0.35 -9.19 6.94
CA ALA A 151 0.21 -8.28 5.81
C ALA A 151 -0.95 -8.68 4.89
N LEU A 152 -0.96 -9.93 4.43
CA LEU A 152 -2.05 -10.44 3.59
C LEU A 152 -3.41 -10.39 4.30
N ALA A 153 -3.45 -10.76 5.58
CA ALA A 153 -4.67 -10.74 6.39
C ALA A 153 -5.23 -9.33 6.61
N SER A 154 -4.43 -8.30 6.40
CA SER A 154 -4.84 -6.89 6.44
C SER A 154 -5.14 -6.28 5.08
N GLY A 155 -4.85 -6.99 3.96
CA GLY A 155 -5.03 -6.49 2.60
C GLY A 155 -3.79 -5.85 1.98
N ILE A 156 -2.64 -5.94 2.63
CA ILE A 156 -1.33 -5.58 2.05
C ILE A 156 -0.87 -6.70 1.13
N THR A 157 -0.51 -6.37 -0.11
CA THR A 157 -0.07 -7.33 -1.13
C THR A 157 1.35 -7.06 -1.64
N THR A 158 1.93 -5.93 -1.23
CA THR A 158 3.30 -5.51 -1.60
C THR A 158 4.02 -4.96 -0.36
N MET A 159 5.21 -5.47 -0.11
CA MET A 159 6.08 -5.08 1.00
C MET A 159 7.44 -4.64 0.47
N LEU A 160 7.82 -3.39 0.79
CA LEU A 160 9.10 -2.81 0.42
C LEU A 160 9.85 -2.41 1.70
N GLY A 161 11.14 -2.71 1.76
CA GLY A 161 11.94 -2.40 2.94
C GLY A 161 13.26 -3.13 2.96
N GLY A 162 13.81 -3.39 4.14
CA GLY A 162 15.09 -4.08 4.26
C GLY A 162 15.24 -4.83 5.58
N GLY A 163 16.28 -5.63 5.67
CA GLY A 163 16.61 -6.44 6.83
C GLY A 163 17.15 -7.80 6.43
N THR A 164 17.65 -8.54 7.42
CA THR A 164 18.19 -9.91 7.26
C THR A 164 17.77 -10.80 8.43
N GLY A 165 16.58 -10.58 8.99
CA GLY A 165 16.16 -11.21 10.22
C GLY A 165 16.54 -10.38 11.45
N PRO A 166 16.69 -11.00 12.64
CA PRO A 166 16.96 -10.31 13.91
C PRO A 166 18.43 -9.89 14.09
N ALA A 167 19.17 -9.72 13.02
CA ALA A 167 20.58 -9.29 13.09
C ALA A 167 20.68 -7.82 13.50
N THR A 168 21.46 -7.53 14.54
CA THR A 168 21.56 -6.21 15.20
C THR A 168 21.81 -5.06 14.25
N GLY A 169 22.66 -5.26 13.23
CA GLY A 169 22.99 -4.20 12.27
C GLY A 169 21.87 -3.82 11.32
N THR A 170 20.84 -4.64 11.18
CA THR A 170 19.79 -4.41 10.15
C THR A 170 18.37 -4.44 10.70
N PHE A 171 18.13 -5.03 11.85
CA PHE A 171 16.75 -5.17 12.33
C PHE A 171 16.08 -3.80 12.59
N ALA A 172 16.82 -2.79 13.05
CA ALA A 172 16.30 -1.44 13.27
C ALA A 172 16.55 -0.47 12.10
N THR A 173 17.30 -0.87 11.06
CA THR A 173 17.78 0.08 10.03
C THR A 173 17.13 -0.06 8.65
N THR A 174 16.24 -1.01 8.45
CA THR A 174 15.49 -1.21 7.20
C THR A 174 16.39 -1.41 5.97
N CYS A 175 17.56 -2.01 6.10
CA CYS A 175 18.47 -2.22 4.98
C CYS A 175 18.93 -3.68 4.87
N THR A 176 19.11 -4.15 3.62
CA THR A 176 19.68 -5.46 3.32
C THR A 176 21.07 -5.21 2.70
N PRO A 177 22.17 -5.40 3.47
CA PRO A 177 23.49 -4.90 3.09
C PRO A 177 24.26 -5.92 2.25
N GLY A 178 24.83 -5.45 1.14
CA GLY A 178 25.78 -6.18 0.33
C GLY A 178 25.21 -7.36 -0.47
N PRO A 179 25.89 -7.76 -1.56
CA PRO A 179 25.37 -8.72 -2.53
C PRO A 179 24.99 -10.09 -1.94
N TRP A 180 25.77 -10.57 -0.96
CA TRP A 180 25.51 -11.87 -0.36
C TRP A 180 24.17 -11.91 0.39
N HIS A 181 23.89 -10.90 1.22
CA HIS A 181 22.62 -10.84 1.94
C HIS A 181 21.44 -10.54 1.01
N ILE A 182 21.63 -9.68 0.00
CA ILE A 182 20.61 -9.37 -1.01
C ILE A 182 20.18 -10.65 -1.73
N GLU A 183 21.14 -11.46 -2.20
CA GLU A 183 20.84 -12.73 -2.84
C GLU A 183 20.04 -13.66 -1.90
N ARG A 184 20.51 -13.85 -0.64
CA ARG A 184 19.79 -14.73 0.33
C ARG A 184 18.37 -14.26 0.62
N MET A 185 18.17 -12.94 0.78
CA MET A 185 16.84 -12.38 1.06
C MET A 185 15.91 -12.48 -0.16
N LEU A 186 16.41 -12.26 -1.38
CA LEU A 186 15.63 -12.47 -2.60
C LEU A 186 15.20 -13.94 -2.75
N GLN A 187 16.11 -14.88 -2.47
CA GLN A 187 15.80 -16.32 -2.49
C GLN A 187 14.78 -16.71 -1.41
N ALA A 188 14.90 -16.18 -0.19
CA ALA A 188 13.95 -16.44 0.89
C ALA A 188 12.56 -15.89 0.56
N ALA A 189 12.49 -14.70 -0.05
CA ALA A 189 11.23 -14.05 -0.43
C ALA A 189 10.53 -14.75 -1.60
N ASP A 190 11.24 -15.55 -2.39
CA ASP A 190 10.68 -16.24 -3.56
C ASP A 190 9.57 -17.24 -3.19
N GLY A 191 9.61 -17.78 -1.96
CA GLY A 191 8.60 -18.68 -1.40
C GLY A 191 7.45 -17.99 -0.64
N LEU A 192 7.34 -16.67 -0.67
CA LEU A 192 6.30 -15.93 0.05
C LEU A 192 5.21 -15.40 -0.90
N PRO A 193 3.91 -15.51 -0.57
CA PRO A 193 2.81 -15.04 -1.43
C PRO A 193 2.64 -13.51 -1.37
N MET A 194 3.73 -12.78 -1.62
CA MET A 194 3.83 -11.33 -1.47
C MET A 194 4.70 -10.75 -2.58
N ASN A 195 4.36 -9.57 -3.10
CA ASN A 195 5.31 -8.83 -3.91
C ASN A 195 6.34 -8.18 -2.99
N ILE A 196 7.61 -8.34 -3.29
CA ILE A 196 8.69 -7.87 -2.40
C ILE A 196 9.76 -7.14 -3.19
N GLY A 197 10.28 -6.06 -2.58
CA GLY A 197 11.47 -5.35 -3.02
C GLY A 197 12.34 -4.96 -1.82
N PHE A 198 13.64 -5.16 -1.92
CA PHE A 198 14.58 -4.85 -0.83
C PHE A 198 15.31 -3.54 -1.07
N LEU A 199 15.57 -2.81 0.02
CA LEU A 199 16.45 -1.63 0.07
C LEU A 199 17.84 -2.06 0.54
N GLY A 200 18.87 -1.63 -0.17
CA GLY A 200 20.26 -1.79 0.24
C GLY A 200 20.69 -0.76 1.29
N LYS A 201 21.84 -0.93 1.90
CA LYS A 201 22.43 0.02 2.84
C LYS A 201 23.00 1.23 2.09
N GLY A 202 22.41 2.41 2.31
CA GLY A 202 22.80 3.66 1.65
C GLY A 202 23.98 4.40 2.31
N ASN A 203 24.30 4.05 3.54
CA ASN A 203 25.36 4.72 4.31
C ASN A 203 26.74 4.29 3.84
N ALA A 204 27.28 5.03 2.88
CA ALA A 204 28.64 4.88 2.37
C ALA A 204 29.15 6.23 1.84
N SER A 205 30.42 6.52 2.07
CA SER A 205 31.08 7.75 1.59
C SER A 205 31.68 7.60 0.18
N ARG A 206 31.60 6.41 -0.42
CA ARG A 206 32.04 6.11 -1.77
C ARG A 206 30.94 5.45 -2.58
N PRO A 207 30.86 5.68 -3.89
CA PRO A 207 29.77 5.17 -4.73
C PRO A 207 29.88 3.66 -5.02
N GLU A 208 31.08 3.07 -5.05
CA GLU A 208 31.26 1.68 -5.45
C GLU A 208 30.46 0.67 -4.60
N PRO A 209 30.48 0.75 -3.24
CA PRO A 209 29.70 -0.16 -2.42
C PRO A 209 28.18 -0.02 -2.61
N LEU A 210 27.71 1.13 -3.08
CA LEU A 210 26.31 1.38 -3.37
C LEU A 210 25.92 0.77 -4.72
N ARG A 211 26.73 0.97 -5.76
CA ARG A 211 26.52 0.38 -7.09
C ARG A 211 26.49 -1.15 -7.03
N GLU A 212 27.39 -1.76 -6.26
CA GLU A 212 27.44 -3.21 -6.05
C GLU A 212 26.09 -3.77 -5.53
N GLN A 213 25.47 -3.07 -4.59
CA GLN A 213 24.17 -3.47 -4.05
C GLN A 213 23.02 -3.27 -5.06
N ILE A 214 23.06 -2.19 -5.83
CA ILE A 214 22.10 -1.95 -6.90
C ILE A 214 22.19 -3.05 -7.97
N GLU A 215 23.39 -3.43 -8.38
CA GLU A 215 23.62 -4.54 -9.33
C GLU A 215 23.21 -5.90 -8.76
N ALA A 216 23.25 -6.07 -7.44
CA ALA A 216 22.78 -7.27 -6.77
C ALA A 216 21.23 -7.37 -6.72
N GLY A 217 20.51 -6.29 -7.08
CA GLY A 217 19.06 -6.34 -7.31
C GLY A 217 18.19 -5.61 -6.29
N VAL A 218 18.75 -4.78 -5.39
CA VAL A 218 17.90 -3.94 -4.54
C VAL A 218 17.16 -2.89 -5.36
N ILE A 219 15.98 -2.48 -4.91
CA ILE A 219 15.13 -1.48 -5.59
C ILE A 219 15.52 -0.04 -5.28
N GLY A 220 16.37 0.16 -4.30
CA GLY A 220 16.80 1.46 -3.80
C GLY A 220 17.72 1.32 -2.61
N LEU A 221 18.03 2.45 -1.99
CA LEU A 221 18.99 2.52 -0.89
C LEU A 221 18.32 3.16 0.34
N LYS A 222 18.64 2.64 1.53
CA LYS A 222 18.17 3.18 2.81
C LYS A 222 19.34 3.80 3.57
N LEU A 223 19.16 5.05 3.96
CA LEU A 223 20.02 5.77 4.91
C LEU A 223 19.39 5.70 6.32
N HIS A 224 20.20 5.39 7.32
CA HIS A 224 19.77 5.33 8.72
C HIS A 224 20.83 5.93 9.64
N GLU A 225 20.40 6.65 10.68
CA GLU A 225 21.30 7.34 11.62
C GLU A 225 22.28 6.40 12.33
N ASP A 226 21.88 5.18 12.69
CA ASP A 226 22.77 4.19 13.33
C ASP A 226 24.01 3.87 12.48
N TRP A 227 23.94 4.09 11.17
CA TRP A 227 25.04 3.95 10.24
C TRP A 227 25.67 5.29 9.82
N GLY A 228 25.19 6.41 10.36
CA GLY A 228 25.64 7.77 10.08
C GLY A 228 24.97 8.40 8.85
N SER A 229 23.80 9.01 9.02
CA SER A 229 23.09 9.76 7.95
C SER A 229 23.66 11.17 7.80
N THR A 230 24.98 11.26 7.55
CA THR A 230 25.68 12.53 7.36
C THR A 230 25.31 13.19 6.03
N PRO A 231 25.44 14.52 5.87
CA PRO A 231 25.24 15.21 4.61
C PRO A 231 26.04 14.61 3.45
N SER A 232 27.27 14.14 3.73
CA SER A 232 28.12 13.47 2.73
C SER A 232 27.55 12.13 2.30
N ALA A 233 27.09 11.29 3.23
CA ALA A 233 26.48 10.00 2.93
C ALA A 233 25.19 10.18 2.13
N ILE A 234 24.34 11.17 2.52
CA ILE A 234 23.11 11.52 1.80
C ILE A 234 23.42 11.93 0.36
N SER A 235 24.38 12.85 0.17
CA SER A 235 24.73 13.33 -1.17
C SER A 235 25.28 12.20 -2.05
N ASN A 236 26.21 11.37 -1.54
CA ASN A 236 26.77 10.25 -2.27
C ASN A 236 25.71 9.19 -2.64
N CYS A 237 24.80 8.90 -1.70
CA CYS A 237 23.70 7.97 -1.94
C CYS A 237 22.77 8.45 -3.07
N LEU A 238 22.44 9.75 -3.06
CA LEU A 238 21.62 10.38 -4.09
C LEU A 238 22.33 10.44 -5.44
N ASP A 239 23.65 10.66 -5.48
CA ASP A 239 24.43 10.63 -6.73
C ASP A 239 24.31 9.26 -7.42
N VAL A 240 24.47 8.17 -6.66
CA VAL A 240 24.29 6.81 -7.20
C VAL A 240 22.84 6.52 -7.59
N ALA A 241 21.89 7.01 -6.82
CA ALA A 241 20.47 6.85 -7.14
C ALA A 241 20.09 7.54 -8.46
N GLU A 242 20.64 8.74 -8.73
CA GLU A 242 20.45 9.45 -10.02
C GLU A 242 21.00 8.65 -11.20
N GLU A 243 22.17 8.03 -11.04
CA GLU A 243 22.80 7.19 -12.07
C GLU A 243 21.99 5.93 -12.39
N THR A 244 21.27 5.39 -11.42
CA THR A 244 20.68 4.05 -11.49
C THR A 244 19.15 4.04 -11.54
N ASP A 245 18.52 5.20 -11.50
CA ASP A 245 17.05 5.39 -11.43
C ASP A 245 16.42 4.58 -10.29
N THR A 246 16.99 4.69 -9.09
CA THR A 246 16.51 4.01 -7.89
C THR A 246 16.09 5.01 -6.82
N GLN A 247 15.27 4.58 -5.85
CA GLN A 247 14.81 5.46 -4.78
C GLN A 247 15.77 5.46 -3.60
N VAL A 248 15.79 6.57 -2.87
CA VAL A 248 16.47 6.70 -1.56
C VAL A 248 15.42 6.89 -0.48
N ALA A 249 15.50 6.10 0.58
CA ALA A 249 14.70 6.25 1.79
C ALA A 249 15.59 6.74 2.94
N LEU A 250 15.13 7.73 3.69
CA LEU A 250 15.89 8.40 4.73
C LEU A 250 15.23 8.30 6.10
N HIS A 251 15.95 7.75 7.07
CA HIS A 251 15.84 8.03 8.48
C HIS A 251 16.97 8.99 8.84
N SER A 252 16.64 10.26 9.09
CA SER A 252 17.63 11.31 9.31
C SER A 252 18.20 11.28 10.74
N ASP A 253 19.20 12.11 10.98
CA ASP A 253 19.98 12.18 12.23
C ASP A 253 19.15 12.80 13.37
N THR A 254 18.58 11.99 14.25
CA THR A 254 17.72 12.44 15.36
C THR A 254 18.47 13.31 16.35
N LEU A 255 19.72 12.97 16.64
CA LEU A 255 20.55 13.66 17.64
C LEU A 255 21.24 14.93 17.09
N ASN A 256 21.07 15.23 15.80
CA ASN A 256 21.74 16.36 15.14
C ASN A 256 23.27 16.31 15.26
N GLU A 257 23.86 15.11 15.27
CA GLU A 257 25.30 14.90 15.43
C GLU A 257 26.09 15.41 14.22
N SER A 258 25.48 15.36 13.03
CA SER A 258 26.10 15.74 11.75
C SER A 258 25.55 17.03 11.16
N GLY A 259 24.72 17.75 11.90
CA GLY A 259 24.03 18.95 11.45
C GLY A 259 22.53 18.90 11.75
N PHE A 260 21.83 19.95 11.37
CA PHE A 260 20.39 20.10 11.60
C PHE A 260 19.58 19.76 10.33
N VAL A 261 18.26 19.90 10.40
CA VAL A 261 17.37 19.59 9.27
C VAL A 261 17.74 20.39 8.01
N GLU A 262 18.21 21.62 8.15
CA GLU A 262 18.69 22.46 7.05
C GLU A 262 19.87 21.84 6.32
N ASP A 263 20.82 21.24 7.04
CA ASP A 263 22.00 20.58 6.46
C ASP A 263 21.58 19.33 5.67
N THR A 264 20.61 18.58 6.17
CA THR A 264 20.00 17.44 5.45
C THR A 264 19.27 17.91 4.19
N ILE A 265 18.44 18.96 4.28
CA ILE A 265 17.77 19.54 3.10
C ILE A 265 18.80 20.01 2.07
N ALA A 266 19.83 20.76 2.50
CA ALA A 266 20.90 21.23 1.63
C ALA A 266 21.67 20.09 0.96
N ALA A 267 21.92 18.99 1.66
CA ALA A 267 22.62 17.81 1.13
C ALA A 267 21.87 17.14 -0.03
N THR A 268 20.54 17.26 -0.08
CA THR A 268 19.76 16.71 -1.19
C THR A 268 20.02 17.44 -2.52
N LYS A 269 20.37 18.72 -2.47
CA LYS A 269 20.51 19.59 -3.66
C LYS A 269 19.28 19.55 -4.57
N GLY A 270 18.08 19.45 -3.98
CA GLY A 270 16.80 19.35 -4.67
C GLY A 270 16.49 17.99 -5.31
N ARG A 271 17.31 16.96 -5.09
CA ARG A 271 17.05 15.59 -5.56
C ARG A 271 16.05 14.90 -4.68
N THR A 272 15.19 14.09 -5.28
CA THR A 272 14.07 13.43 -4.57
C THR A 272 14.54 12.31 -3.64
N LEU A 273 13.88 12.20 -2.48
CA LEU A 273 13.98 11.07 -1.57
C LEU A 273 12.68 10.85 -0.78
N CYS A 274 12.48 9.64 -0.25
CA CYS A 274 11.41 9.32 0.68
C CYS A 274 11.88 9.60 2.11
N ALA A 275 11.18 10.48 2.84
CA ALA A 275 11.43 10.70 4.26
C ALA A 275 10.51 9.79 5.08
N PHE A 276 11.08 8.96 5.94
CA PHE A 276 10.34 8.05 6.82
C PHE A 276 9.93 8.76 8.12
N HIS A 277 8.82 8.30 8.75
CA HIS A 277 8.30 8.83 10.03
C HIS A 277 8.51 10.35 10.18
N THR A 278 8.02 11.09 9.18
CA THR A 278 8.33 12.52 8.98
C THR A 278 7.87 13.42 10.16
N GLU A 279 6.98 12.95 11.02
CA GLU A 279 6.57 13.64 12.24
C GLU A 279 7.65 13.59 13.35
N GLY A 280 8.59 12.65 13.28
CA GLY A 280 9.78 12.56 14.12
C GLY A 280 9.76 11.53 15.25
N ALA A 281 8.62 10.93 15.65
CA ALA A 281 8.59 9.96 16.75
C ALA A 281 9.35 8.67 16.40
N GLY A 282 9.23 8.19 15.16
CA GLY A 282 10.01 7.05 14.65
C GLY A 282 11.50 7.36 14.42
N GLY A 283 11.90 8.62 14.45
CA GLY A 283 13.27 9.12 14.24
C GLY A 283 13.32 10.25 13.22
N GLY A 284 14.40 11.00 13.28
CA GLY A 284 14.66 12.16 12.43
C GLY A 284 14.91 13.42 13.23
N HIS A 285 15.54 14.40 12.59
CA HIS A 285 16.01 15.63 13.24
C HIS A 285 15.04 16.16 14.29
N ALA A 286 15.49 16.23 15.51
CA ALA A 286 14.73 16.79 16.61
C ALA A 286 14.97 18.30 16.71
N PRO A 287 13.92 19.14 16.86
CA PRO A 287 12.51 18.80 16.97
C PRO A 287 11.72 18.87 15.65
N ASP A 288 12.36 19.09 14.51
CA ASP A 288 11.72 19.76 13.39
C ASP A 288 11.87 19.04 12.04
N ILE A 289 12.16 17.73 12.01
CA ILE A 289 12.14 16.95 10.76
C ILE A 289 10.83 17.13 9.98
N ILE A 290 9.71 17.38 10.67
CA ILE A 290 8.40 17.59 10.04
C ILE A 290 8.40 18.75 9.04
N ARG A 291 9.38 19.66 9.08
CA ARG A 291 9.56 20.77 8.12
C ARG A 291 9.73 20.29 6.69
N VAL A 292 10.31 19.09 6.48
CA VAL A 292 10.50 18.54 5.13
C VAL A 292 9.19 18.26 4.40
N VAL A 293 8.06 18.26 5.11
CA VAL A 293 6.72 18.18 4.51
C VAL A 293 6.46 19.35 3.55
N GLY A 294 7.08 20.50 3.79
CA GLY A 294 7.02 21.69 2.91
C GLY A 294 7.97 21.65 1.72
N GLU A 295 8.86 20.66 1.62
CA GLU A 295 9.87 20.59 0.56
C GLU A 295 9.37 19.81 -0.66
N PRO A 296 9.54 20.33 -1.90
CA PRO A 296 8.98 19.72 -3.11
C PRO A 296 9.67 18.40 -3.51
N ASN A 297 10.91 18.19 -3.08
CA ASN A 297 11.70 16.99 -3.37
C ASN A 297 11.68 15.94 -2.27
N PHE A 298 10.96 16.16 -1.18
CA PHE A 298 10.73 15.15 -0.15
C PHE A 298 9.37 14.48 -0.35
N LEU A 299 9.34 13.15 -0.32
CA LEU A 299 8.15 12.34 -0.34
C LEU A 299 7.88 11.89 1.10
N PRO A 300 7.05 12.64 1.87
CA PRO A 300 6.87 12.38 3.30
C PRO A 300 6.00 11.15 3.53
N SER A 301 6.46 10.29 4.42
CA SER A 301 5.77 9.09 4.86
C SER A 301 5.57 9.09 6.38
N SER A 302 4.41 8.65 6.81
CA SER A 302 4.09 8.37 8.22
C SER A 302 4.18 6.90 8.53
N THR A 303 4.30 6.60 9.82
CA THR A 303 4.21 5.26 10.35
C THR A 303 2.98 5.12 11.26
N ASN A 304 2.38 3.95 11.28
CA ASN A 304 1.03 3.78 11.81
C ASN A 304 0.86 3.92 13.33
N PRO A 305 1.86 3.71 14.21
CA PRO A 305 1.63 3.81 15.65
C PRO A 305 1.29 5.22 16.15
N THR A 306 1.77 6.27 15.47
CA THR A 306 1.43 7.66 15.82
C THR A 306 -0.01 8.04 15.46
N MET A 307 -0.67 7.26 14.64
CA MET A 307 -1.92 7.61 13.97
C MET A 307 -3.08 6.68 14.35
N PRO A 308 -4.28 7.25 14.54
CA PRO A 308 -4.51 8.67 14.83
C PRO A 308 -4.01 9.03 16.22
N TYR A 309 -3.57 10.26 16.42
CA TYR A 309 -3.15 10.74 17.76
C TYR A 309 -4.28 10.57 18.77
N THR A 310 -3.99 9.91 19.90
CA THR A 310 -4.91 9.64 21.01
C THR A 310 -4.24 9.96 22.36
N VAL A 311 -4.98 9.85 23.43
CA VAL A 311 -4.46 10.10 24.79
C VAL A 311 -3.32 9.15 25.20
N ASN A 312 -3.26 7.96 24.61
CA ASN A 312 -2.25 6.95 24.95
C ASN A 312 -1.03 6.95 24.01
N THR A 313 -1.07 7.75 22.93
CA THR A 313 -0.05 7.69 21.87
C THR A 313 1.35 7.98 22.38
N LEU A 314 1.50 8.93 23.29
CA LEU A 314 2.82 9.30 23.84
C LEU A 314 3.42 8.18 24.67
N ASP A 315 2.66 7.65 25.62
CA ASP A 315 3.13 6.58 26.53
C ASP A 315 3.50 5.33 25.74
N GLU A 316 2.64 4.93 24.78
CA GLU A 316 2.91 3.79 23.89
C GLU A 316 4.20 3.99 23.08
N HIS A 317 4.45 5.21 22.58
CA HIS A 317 5.66 5.51 21.82
C HIS A 317 6.92 5.56 22.67
N VAL A 318 6.85 6.09 23.87
CA VAL A 318 7.99 6.07 24.80
C VAL A 318 8.38 4.62 25.09
N ASP A 319 7.42 3.76 25.42
CA ASP A 319 7.67 2.33 25.66
C ASP A 319 8.27 1.62 24.44
N MET A 320 7.74 1.86 23.24
CA MET A 320 8.29 1.28 22.01
C MET A 320 9.71 1.75 21.74
N LEU A 321 9.99 3.04 21.93
CA LEU A 321 11.31 3.61 21.74
C LEU A 321 12.33 3.01 22.71
N MET A 322 11.96 2.88 23.98
CA MET A 322 12.81 2.25 25.01
C MET A 322 13.25 0.85 24.59
N VAL A 323 12.30 0.04 24.08
CA VAL A 323 12.58 -1.32 23.64
C VAL A 323 13.41 -1.34 22.36
N CYS A 324 13.04 -0.54 21.36
CA CYS A 324 13.68 -0.53 20.04
C CYS A 324 15.15 -0.10 20.10
N HIS A 325 15.47 0.87 20.93
CA HIS A 325 16.83 1.40 21.09
C HIS A 325 17.61 0.79 22.27
N HIS A 326 17.09 -0.29 22.87
CA HIS A 326 17.74 -0.96 24.02
C HIS A 326 18.01 -0.03 25.22
N LEU A 327 17.10 0.92 25.45
CA LEU A 327 17.19 1.86 26.57
C LEU A 327 16.68 1.21 27.86
N ASP A 328 17.13 1.74 29.01
CA ASP A 328 16.75 1.26 30.34
C ASP A 328 15.97 2.36 31.11
N ALA A 329 14.69 2.11 31.41
CA ALA A 329 13.84 3.05 32.14
C ALA A 329 14.34 3.38 33.56
N SER A 330 15.29 2.60 34.11
CA SER A 330 15.95 2.91 35.40
C SER A 330 17.09 3.91 35.27
N ILE A 331 17.50 4.24 34.01
CA ILE A 331 18.56 5.21 33.75
C ILE A 331 17.89 6.55 33.34
N PRO A 332 18.04 7.62 34.13
CA PRO A 332 17.38 8.90 33.87
C PRO A 332 17.74 9.51 32.49
N GLU A 333 18.95 9.32 32.04
CA GLU A 333 19.44 9.83 30.77
C GLU A 333 18.76 9.12 29.58
N ASP A 334 18.53 7.81 29.67
CA ASP A 334 17.82 7.03 28.66
C ASP A 334 16.35 7.46 28.55
N LEU A 335 15.71 7.64 29.72
CA LEU A 335 14.33 8.12 29.76
C LEU A 335 14.22 9.55 29.18
N ALA A 336 15.14 10.45 29.59
CA ALA A 336 15.17 11.81 29.05
C ALA A 336 15.39 11.86 27.54
N PHE A 337 16.22 10.96 26.99
CA PHE A 337 16.39 10.80 25.54
C PHE A 337 15.07 10.38 24.86
N ALA A 338 14.39 9.36 25.39
CA ALA A 338 13.13 8.90 24.85
C ALA A 338 12.05 9.99 24.89
N GLU A 339 11.87 10.67 26.01
CA GLU A 339 10.91 11.77 26.17
C GLU A 339 11.24 12.98 25.29
N SER A 340 12.52 13.27 25.03
CA SER A 340 12.92 14.36 24.14
C SER A 340 12.54 14.11 22.68
N ARG A 341 12.46 12.84 22.26
CA ARG A 341 12.13 12.42 20.90
C ARG A 341 10.63 12.34 20.66
N ILE A 342 9.83 11.95 21.64
CA ILE A 342 8.38 11.77 21.53
C ILE A 342 7.68 13.08 21.91
N ARG A 343 7.07 13.77 20.93
CA ARG A 343 6.45 15.09 21.11
C ARG A 343 5.01 15.08 20.63
N ARG A 344 4.08 15.41 21.52
CA ARG A 344 2.65 15.46 21.21
C ARG A 344 2.30 16.47 20.10
N GLU A 345 3.03 17.58 20.04
CA GLU A 345 2.75 18.67 19.11
C GLU A 345 3.00 18.24 17.66
N THR A 346 4.12 17.60 17.38
CA THR A 346 4.46 17.10 16.03
C THR A 346 3.61 15.89 15.64
N ILE A 347 3.35 14.97 16.60
CA ILE A 347 2.49 13.81 16.37
C ILE A 347 1.03 14.24 16.12
N ALA A 348 0.52 15.22 16.88
CA ALA A 348 -0.85 15.71 16.66
C ALA A 348 -0.99 16.49 15.34
N ALA A 349 0.06 17.19 14.90
CA ALA A 349 0.08 17.88 13.61
C ALA A 349 0.05 16.91 12.43
N GLU A 350 0.58 15.72 12.58
CA GLU A 350 0.63 14.68 11.56
C GLU A 350 -0.75 14.35 10.99
N ASP A 351 -1.75 14.11 11.85
CA ASP A 351 -3.13 13.82 11.43
C ASP A 351 -3.70 14.94 10.54
N ILE A 352 -3.45 16.19 10.91
CA ILE A 352 -3.90 17.38 10.18
C ILE A 352 -3.21 17.45 8.82
N LEU A 353 -1.90 17.24 8.77
CA LEU A 353 -1.12 17.24 7.53
C LEU A 353 -1.53 16.14 6.57
N HIS A 354 -1.95 14.98 7.09
CA HIS A 354 -2.56 13.94 6.27
C HIS A 354 -3.88 14.39 5.64
N ASP A 355 -4.74 15.05 6.41
CA ASP A 355 -6.04 15.50 5.91
C ASP A 355 -5.90 16.67 4.92
N LEU A 356 -4.90 17.52 5.08
CA LEU A 356 -4.53 18.57 4.11
C LEU A 356 -3.94 17.99 2.82
N GLY A 357 -3.48 16.75 2.82
CA GLY A 357 -2.77 16.12 1.70
C GLY A 357 -1.31 16.57 1.62
N ALA A 358 -0.72 16.96 2.73
CA ALA A 358 0.67 17.37 2.83
C ALA A 358 1.61 16.18 3.08
N ILE A 359 1.18 15.18 3.85
CA ILE A 359 1.89 13.89 3.98
C ILE A 359 1.30 12.90 2.98
N SER A 360 2.18 12.33 2.16
CA SER A 360 1.79 11.64 0.93
C SER A 360 1.60 10.13 1.08
N ILE A 361 2.31 9.50 2.02
CA ILE A 361 2.40 8.06 2.15
C ILE A 361 2.09 7.63 3.59
N MET A 362 1.41 6.50 3.72
CA MET A 362 1.18 5.78 4.96
C MET A 362 1.90 4.44 4.90
N SER A 363 2.69 4.11 5.92
CA SER A 363 3.46 2.87 6.05
C SER A 363 3.44 2.35 7.49
N SER A 364 4.14 1.26 7.77
CA SER A 364 4.07 0.66 9.11
C SER A 364 5.24 0.95 10.02
N ASP A 365 6.47 0.90 9.54
CA ASP A 365 7.66 0.70 10.36
C ASP A 365 7.61 -0.68 11.06
N SER A 366 7.20 -1.69 10.30
CA SER A 366 6.85 -3.01 10.83
C SER A 366 8.00 -3.65 11.59
N GLN A 367 7.72 -4.10 12.81
CA GLN A 367 8.63 -4.78 13.74
C GLN A 367 9.75 -3.92 14.33
N ALA A 368 9.89 -2.65 13.96
CA ALA A 368 10.75 -1.72 14.66
C ALA A 368 9.95 -0.82 15.61
N MET A 369 9.01 -0.01 15.10
CA MET A 369 8.10 0.78 15.94
C MET A 369 6.66 0.76 15.39
N GLY A 370 6.29 -0.23 14.59
CA GLY A 370 4.96 -0.30 13.99
C GLY A 370 4.51 -1.71 13.61
N ARG A 371 3.34 -1.80 12.96
CA ARG A 371 2.65 -3.06 12.68
C ARG A 371 2.10 -3.06 11.25
N VAL A 372 2.59 -3.99 10.40
CA VAL A 372 2.14 -4.12 9.01
C VAL A 372 0.63 -4.33 8.90
N GLY A 373 0.04 -5.10 9.82
CA GLY A 373 -1.40 -5.38 9.85
C GLY A 373 -2.30 -4.18 10.15
N GLU A 374 -1.75 -3.04 10.52
CA GLU A 374 -2.51 -1.85 10.91
C GLU A 374 -2.41 -0.67 9.93
N VAL A 375 -1.66 -0.77 8.83
CA VAL A 375 -1.50 0.32 7.86
C VAL A 375 -2.86 0.81 7.34
N ILE A 376 -3.65 -0.10 6.81
CA ILE A 376 -4.96 0.22 6.23
C ILE A 376 -5.93 0.68 7.32
N LEU A 377 -6.01 -0.05 8.42
CA LEU A 377 -6.89 0.26 9.54
C LEU A 377 -6.64 1.67 10.10
N ARG A 378 -5.39 1.99 10.43
CA ARG A 378 -5.02 3.30 11.00
C ARG A 378 -5.24 4.44 10.01
N THR A 379 -5.05 4.20 8.72
CA THR A 379 -5.37 5.17 7.68
C THR A 379 -6.86 5.57 7.72
N TRP A 380 -7.76 4.61 7.83
CA TRP A 380 -9.21 4.88 7.88
C TRP A 380 -9.67 5.44 9.22
N GLN A 381 -9.05 5.06 10.32
CA GLN A 381 -9.29 5.68 11.63
C GLN A 381 -8.88 7.16 11.63
N THR A 382 -7.74 7.50 11.02
CA THR A 382 -7.29 8.89 10.86
C THR A 382 -8.25 9.69 9.98
N ALA A 383 -8.68 9.14 8.84
CA ALA A 383 -9.67 9.79 7.98
C ALA A 383 -10.98 10.08 8.72
N HIS A 384 -11.47 9.13 9.52
CA HIS A 384 -12.65 9.30 10.37
C HIS A 384 -12.47 10.41 11.41
N LYS A 385 -11.36 10.37 12.17
CA LYS A 385 -11.04 11.40 13.16
C LYS A 385 -10.97 12.78 12.52
N MET A 386 -10.31 12.90 11.37
CA MET A 386 -10.17 14.17 10.68
C MET A 386 -11.51 14.72 10.17
N LYS A 387 -12.39 13.87 9.66
CA LYS A 387 -13.75 14.28 9.34
C LYS A 387 -14.48 14.82 10.57
N ALA A 388 -14.41 14.12 11.70
CA ALA A 388 -15.08 14.53 12.94
C ALA A 388 -14.55 15.87 13.48
N GLN A 389 -13.23 16.12 13.36
CA GLN A 389 -12.60 17.32 13.90
C GLN A 389 -12.56 18.50 12.97
N ARG A 390 -12.46 18.28 11.65
CA ARG A 390 -12.23 19.31 10.62
C ARG A 390 -13.39 19.51 9.65
N GLY A 391 -14.41 18.65 9.69
CA GLY A 391 -15.55 18.72 8.78
C GLY A 391 -15.24 18.25 7.36
N LEU A 392 -15.88 18.89 6.37
CA LEU A 392 -15.78 18.54 4.96
C LEU A 392 -14.47 19.05 4.33
N LEU A 393 -13.88 18.25 3.44
CA LEU A 393 -12.82 18.72 2.55
C LEU A 393 -13.40 19.43 1.32
N PRO A 394 -12.65 20.33 0.66
CA PRO A 394 -13.00 20.79 -0.68
C PRO A 394 -13.15 19.60 -1.63
N GLY A 395 -14.33 19.43 -2.21
CA GLY A 395 -14.67 18.26 -3.04
C GLY A 395 -15.55 17.20 -2.35
N ASP A 396 -15.74 17.30 -1.03
CA ASP A 396 -16.75 16.56 -0.28
C ASP A 396 -18.06 17.35 -0.18
N SER A 397 -19.10 16.71 0.30
CA SER A 397 -20.42 17.33 0.51
C SER A 397 -21.08 16.77 1.78
N GLU A 398 -22.22 17.35 2.19
CA GLU A 398 -23.06 16.79 3.26
C GLU A 398 -23.56 15.36 2.96
N ARG A 399 -23.45 14.93 1.70
CA ARG A 399 -23.92 13.62 1.27
C ARG A 399 -22.83 12.56 1.29
N HIS A 400 -21.58 12.92 1.01
CA HIS A 400 -20.46 11.97 0.85
C HIS A 400 -19.10 12.60 1.10
N ASP A 401 -18.14 11.72 1.40
CA ASP A 401 -16.73 12.02 1.64
C ASP A 401 -15.83 11.47 0.50
N ASN A 402 -16.32 11.45 -0.73
CA ASN A 402 -15.64 10.77 -1.84
C ASN A 402 -14.22 11.27 -2.06
N PHE A 403 -13.99 12.59 -1.94
CA PHE A 403 -12.65 13.13 -2.14
C PHE A 403 -11.69 12.74 -1.00
N ARG A 404 -12.15 12.82 0.26
CA ARG A 404 -11.36 12.32 1.40
C ARG A 404 -11.02 10.84 1.22
N VAL A 405 -11.98 10.02 0.82
CA VAL A 405 -11.76 8.58 0.58
C VAL A 405 -10.72 8.36 -0.51
N LYS A 406 -10.79 9.07 -1.64
CA LYS A 406 -9.77 9.00 -2.71
C LYS A 406 -8.39 9.46 -2.24
N ARG A 407 -8.32 10.51 -1.41
CA ARG A 407 -7.07 11.00 -0.81
C ARG A 407 -6.42 9.96 0.09
N TYR A 408 -7.19 9.33 0.96
CA TYR A 408 -6.64 8.41 1.95
C TYR A 408 -6.28 7.04 1.36
N ILE A 409 -7.06 6.52 0.41
CA ILE A 409 -6.68 5.26 -0.26
C ILE A 409 -5.38 5.43 -1.06
N ALA A 410 -5.14 6.58 -1.67
CA ALA A 410 -3.91 6.84 -2.43
C ALA A 410 -2.64 6.72 -1.57
N LYS A 411 -2.72 6.94 -0.26
CA LYS A 411 -1.55 6.97 0.65
C LYS A 411 -0.88 5.61 0.84
N TYR A 412 -1.63 4.53 0.72
CA TYR A 412 -1.09 3.17 0.86
C TYR A 412 -1.26 2.32 -0.42
N THR A 413 -1.59 2.95 -1.53
CA THR A 413 -1.74 2.30 -2.84
C THR A 413 -0.88 2.99 -3.90
N ILE A 414 -1.42 3.97 -4.62
CA ILE A 414 -0.73 4.58 -5.75
C ILE A 414 0.48 5.44 -5.37
N ASN A 415 0.45 6.15 -4.24
CA ASN A 415 1.55 7.04 -3.86
C ASN A 415 2.84 6.29 -3.51
N PRO A 416 2.86 5.25 -2.65
CA PRO A 416 4.05 4.45 -2.47
C PRO A 416 4.48 3.73 -3.76
N ALA A 417 3.54 3.34 -4.64
CA ALA A 417 3.90 2.76 -5.93
C ALA A 417 4.63 3.75 -6.85
N ILE A 418 4.19 5.00 -6.91
CA ILE A 418 4.88 6.07 -7.64
C ILE A 418 6.24 6.36 -7.03
N ALA A 419 6.28 6.54 -5.71
CA ALA A 419 7.51 6.87 -4.98
C ALA A 419 8.63 5.85 -5.20
N HIS A 420 8.28 4.57 -5.26
CA HIS A 420 9.25 3.47 -5.42
C HIS A 420 9.35 2.91 -6.86
N GLY A 421 8.75 3.59 -7.84
CA GLY A 421 8.91 3.26 -9.26
C GLY A 421 8.23 1.97 -9.71
N ILE A 422 7.15 1.54 -9.05
CA ILE A 422 6.41 0.31 -9.36
C ILE A 422 4.96 0.56 -9.80
N SER A 423 4.57 1.82 -9.98
CA SER A 423 3.19 2.21 -10.33
C SER A 423 2.72 1.73 -11.69
N HIS A 424 3.64 1.36 -12.58
CA HIS A 424 3.32 0.76 -13.88
C HIS A 424 2.78 -0.69 -13.77
N ILE A 425 2.91 -1.32 -12.61
CA ILE A 425 2.50 -2.72 -12.37
C ILE A 425 1.46 -2.85 -11.25
N VAL A 426 1.60 -2.11 -10.15
CA VAL A 426 0.74 -2.20 -8.95
C VAL A 426 0.29 -0.81 -8.49
N GLY A 427 -0.53 -0.75 -7.45
CA GLY A 427 -0.89 0.49 -6.75
C GLY A 427 -2.22 1.11 -7.18
N SER A 428 -2.90 0.57 -8.19
CA SER A 428 -4.28 0.98 -8.52
C SER A 428 -5.00 -0.11 -9.29
N LEU A 429 -6.33 -0.03 -9.29
CA LEU A 429 -7.21 -0.93 -10.02
C LEU A 429 -7.44 -0.34 -11.42
N GLU A 430 -6.49 -0.59 -12.32
CA GLU A 430 -6.49 -0.11 -13.70
C GLU A 430 -6.12 -1.23 -14.67
N VAL A 431 -6.65 -1.14 -15.89
CA VAL A 431 -6.38 -2.13 -16.97
C VAL A 431 -4.89 -2.22 -17.26
N GLY A 432 -4.37 -3.44 -17.35
CA GLY A 432 -2.97 -3.76 -17.59
C GLY A 432 -2.14 -4.00 -16.33
N LYS A 433 -2.60 -3.54 -15.16
CA LYS A 433 -1.90 -3.76 -13.89
C LYS A 433 -2.08 -5.17 -13.35
N TRP A 434 -1.21 -5.54 -12.44
CA TRP A 434 -1.23 -6.83 -11.76
C TRP A 434 -2.51 -6.98 -10.93
N ALA A 435 -3.15 -8.14 -11.02
CA ALA A 435 -4.45 -8.37 -10.39
C ALA A 435 -4.31 -8.75 -8.90
N ASP A 436 -3.70 -7.87 -8.14
CA ASP A 436 -3.69 -7.92 -6.68
C ASP A 436 -4.90 -7.15 -6.16
N LEU A 437 -5.94 -7.86 -5.77
CA LEU A 437 -7.23 -7.29 -5.39
C LEU A 437 -7.64 -7.74 -3.99
N VAL A 438 -8.33 -6.85 -3.29
CA VAL A 438 -8.87 -7.14 -1.96
C VAL A 438 -10.38 -6.93 -1.98
N VAL A 439 -11.11 -7.96 -1.58
CA VAL A 439 -12.57 -7.94 -1.48
C VAL A 439 -12.97 -7.75 -0.02
N TRP A 440 -13.78 -6.74 0.24
CA TRP A 440 -14.22 -6.34 1.58
C TRP A 440 -15.73 -6.44 1.71
N LYS A 441 -16.20 -6.92 2.85
CA LYS A 441 -17.57 -6.62 3.28
C LYS A 441 -17.61 -5.19 3.80
N PRO A 442 -18.59 -4.35 3.43
CA PRO A 442 -18.63 -2.94 3.84
C PRO A 442 -18.49 -2.70 5.34
N ALA A 443 -19.10 -3.57 6.16
CA ALA A 443 -19.01 -3.49 7.62
C ALA A 443 -17.60 -3.74 8.18
N PHE A 444 -16.70 -4.34 7.39
CA PHE A 444 -15.32 -4.66 7.76
C PHE A 444 -14.29 -4.01 6.84
N PHE A 445 -14.71 -3.02 6.06
CA PHE A 445 -13.82 -2.29 5.15
C PHE A 445 -12.61 -1.71 5.88
N GLY A 446 -11.43 -2.01 5.36
CA GLY A 446 -10.16 -1.56 5.95
C GLY A 446 -9.75 -2.28 7.24
N VAL A 447 -10.54 -3.23 7.71
CA VAL A 447 -10.29 -3.98 8.96
C VAL A 447 -9.99 -5.45 8.68
N LYS A 448 -10.89 -6.12 7.94
CA LYS A 448 -10.80 -7.57 7.67
C LYS A 448 -11.22 -7.86 6.24
N PRO A 449 -10.30 -8.21 5.33
CA PRO A 449 -10.64 -8.70 4.00
C PRO A 449 -11.49 -9.96 4.04
N ALA A 450 -12.41 -10.10 3.10
CA ALA A 450 -13.09 -11.39 2.85
C ALA A 450 -12.21 -12.31 1.99
N LEU A 451 -11.59 -11.72 0.94
CA LEU A 451 -10.68 -12.41 0.02
C LEU A 451 -9.50 -11.50 -0.31
N VAL A 452 -8.32 -12.09 -0.50
CA VAL A 452 -7.16 -11.43 -1.09
C VAL A 452 -6.71 -12.23 -2.30
N LEU A 453 -6.66 -11.57 -3.45
CA LEU A 453 -6.17 -12.13 -4.70
C LEU A 453 -4.74 -11.67 -4.96
N LYS A 454 -3.89 -12.59 -5.42
CA LYS A 454 -2.53 -12.35 -5.88
C LYS A 454 -2.43 -12.77 -7.34
N GLY A 455 -2.12 -11.84 -8.23
CA GLY A 455 -2.06 -12.13 -9.66
C GLY A 455 -3.31 -12.85 -10.19
N GLY A 456 -4.50 -12.42 -9.75
CA GLY A 456 -5.78 -12.97 -10.17
C GLY A 456 -6.21 -14.29 -9.51
N SER A 457 -5.37 -14.89 -8.67
CA SER A 457 -5.69 -16.12 -7.93
C SER A 457 -5.98 -15.82 -6.47
N ILE A 458 -6.96 -16.49 -5.86
CA ILE A 458 -7.26 -16.33 -4.43
C ILE A 458 -6.08 -16.89 -3.61
N ALA A 459 -5.38 -16.01 -2.91
CA ALA A 459 -4.23 -16.35 -2.07
C ALA A 459 -4.62 -16.50 -0.59
N LEU A 460 -5.60 -15.71 -0.11
CA LEU A 460 -6.08 -15.75 1.27
C LEU A 460 -7.59 -15.56 1.31
N ALA A 461 -8.25 -16.27 2.22
CA ALA A 461 -9.68 -16.10 2.47
C ALA A 461 -10.01 -16.23 3.96
N ALA A 462 -11.02 -15.48 4.41
CA ALA A 462 -11.65 -15.70 5.70
C ALA A 462 -12.57 -16.93 5.60
N MET A 463 -12.14 -18.04 6.21
CA MET A 463 -12.81 -19.34 6.11
C MET A 463 -12.98 -19.97 7.49
N GLY A 464 -14.04 -20.77 7.65
CA GLY A 464 -14.26 -21.58 8.83
C GLY A 464 -13.42 -22.88 8.87
N ASP A 465 -13.97 -23.88 9.54
CA ASP A 465 -13.35 -25.20 9.63
C ASP A 465 -13.31 -25.88 8.25
N PRO A 466 -12.14 -26.32 7.75
CA PRO A 466 -12.04 -27.00 6.46
C PRO A 466 -12.71 -28.39 6.45
N ASN A 467 -13.04 -28.94 7.61
CA ASN A 467 -13.83 -30.17 7.75
C ASN A 467 -15.34 -29.93 7.88
N ALA A 468 -15.79 -28.67 7.84
CA ALA A 468 -17.22 -28.36 7.88
C ALA A 468 -17.90 -28.76 6.57
N SER A 469 -19.19 -29.17 6.67
CA SER A 469 -20.02 -29.48 5.49
C SER A 469 -20.21 -28.27 4.57
N ILE A 470 -20.16 -27.06 5.15
CA ILE A 470 -20.25 -25.77 4.45
C ILE A 470 -19.07 -24.92 4.90
N PRO A 471 -18.23 -24.43 3.99
CA PRO A 471 -17.03 -23.64 4.33
C PRO A 471 -17.40 -22.19 4.69
N THR A 472 -18.16 -22.02 5.77
CA THR A 472 -18.55 -20.70 6.27
C THR A 472 -17.33 -19.98 6.88
N PRO A 473 -17.36 -18.64 7.00
CA PRO A 473 -16.29 -17.89 7.66
C PRO A 473 -16.38 -17.92 9.21
N GLN A 474 -17.15 -18.83 9.79
CA GLN A 474 -17.29 -18.94 11.25
C GLN A 474 -16.76 -20.27 11.78
N PRO A 475 -15.90 -20.27 12.81
CA PRO A 475 -15.20 -19.07 13.32
C PRO A 475 -14.28 -18.49 12.27
N VAL A 476 -14.08 -17.16 12.27
CA VAL A 476 -13.25 -16.50 11.24
C VAL A 476 -11.80 -16.87 11.44
N HIS A 477 -11.22 -17.53 10.43
CA HIS A 477 -9.79 -17.76 10.30
C HIS A 477 -9.32 -17.32 8.92
N TYR A 478 -8.17 -16.64 8.86
CA TYR A 478 -7.49 -16.36 7.60
C TYR A 478 -6.71 -17.60 7.17
N ARG A 479 -7.13 -18.18 6.06
CA ARG A 479 -6.52 -19.41 5.56
C ARG A 479 -5.86 -19.17 4.21
N PRO A 480 -4.57 -19.58 4.03
CA PRO A 480 -3.96 -19.63 2.71
C PRO A 480 -4.82 -20.46 1.76
N GLN A 481 -4.97 -19.96 0.54
CA GLN A 481 -5.68 -20.60 -0.55
C GLN A 481 -4.70 -21.08 -1.63
N PHE A 482 -5.20 -21.74 -2.66
CA PHE A 482 -4.36 -22.36 -3.69
C PHE A 482 -3.45 -21.35 -4.42
N GLY A 483 -3.84 -20.07 -4.52
CA GLY A 483 -3.00 -19.00 -5.09
C GLY A 483 -1.75 -18.67 -4.26
N ALA A 484 -1.69 -19.11 -2.99
CA ALA A 484 -0.54 -18.93 -2.10
C ALA A 484 0.32 -20.22 -1.97
N LEU A 485 0.06 -21.26 -2.75
CA LEU A 485 0.70 -22.57 -2.58
C LEU A 485 1.51 -23.00 -3.80
N GLY A 486 2.58 -23.74 -3.57
CA GLY A 486 3.39 -24.37 -4.60
C GLY A 486 3.90 -23.36 -5.66
N THR A 487 3.94 -23.79 -6.91
CA THR A 487 4.37 -22.94 -8.04
C THR A 487 3.32 -21.87 -8.42
N ALA A 488 2.06 -22.01 -7.99
CA ALA A 488 1.03 -20.98 -8.21
C ALA A 488 1.40 -19.67 -7.51
N LEU A 489 1.97 -19.74 -6.30
CA LEU A 489 2.50 -18.59 -5.56
C LEU A 489 3.49 -17.76 -6.40
N ALA A 490 4.45 -18.43 -7.02
CA ALA A 490 5.46 -17.75 -7.85
C ALA A 490 4.87 -17.12 -9.13
N ARG A 491 3.73 -17.60 -9.59
CA ARG A 491 2.99 -17.01 -10.73
C ARG A 491 2.10 -15.85 -10.31
N GLY A 492 1.65 -15.83 -9.04
CA GLY A 492 0.78 -14.81 -8.49
C GLY A 492 1.52 -13.63 -7.83
N SER A 493 2.84 -13.73 -7.62
CA SER A 493 3.61 -12.70 -6.90
C SER A 493 4.83 -12.25 -7.69
N LEU A 494 5.32 -11.04 -7.36
CA LEU A 494 6.41 -10.37 -8.07
C LEU A 494 7.62 -10.15 -7.16
N THR A 495 8.81 -10.12 -7.75
CA THR A 495 10.03 -9.62 -7.12
C THR A 495 10.45 -8.34 -7.82
N PHE A 496 10.50 -7.23 -7.08
CA PHE A 496 10.98 -5.97 -7.61
C PHE A 496 12.50 -5.88 -7.46
N VAL A 497 13.16 -5.38 -8.50
CA VAL A 497 14.62 -5.22 -8.56
C VAL A 497 14.97 -3.91 -9.25
N SER A 498 16.24 -3.48 -9.15
CA SER A 498 16.75 -2.37 -9.97
C SER A 498 16.86 -2.75 -11.45
N GLN A 499 16.92 -1.75 -12.34
CA GLN A 499 17.20 -1.99 -13.75
C GLN A 499 18.60 -2.63 -13.96
N ALA A 500 19.59 -2.24 -13.15
CA ALA A 500 20.93 -2.84 -13.19
C ALA A 500 20.89 -4.31 -12.77
N GLY A 501 20.18 -4.65 -11.69
CA GLY A 501 19.99 -6.03 -11.24
C GLY A 501 19.27 -6.88 -12.29
N LEU A 502 18.24 -6.34 -12.95
CA LEU A 502 17.56 -7.04 -14.04
C LEU A 502 18.52 -7.32 -15.21
N LYS A 503 19.31 -6.32 -15.63
CA LYS A 503 20.34 -6.47 -16.67
C LYS A 503 21.43 -7.47 -16.27
N ALA A 504 21.79 -7.54 -14.98
CA ALA A 504 22.75 -8.50 -14.44
C ALA A 504 22.20 -9.93 -14.35
N GLY A 505 20.94 -10.15 -14.72
CA GLY A 505 20.29 -11.46 -14.72
C GLY A 505 20.09 -12.05 -13.33
N VAL A 506 19.73 -11.23 -12.33
CA VAL A 506 19.56 -11.68 -10.94
C VAL A 506 18.57 -12.82 -10.80
N ARG A 507 17.53 -12.87 -11.64
CA ARG A 507 16.54 -13.93 -11.60
C ARG A 507 17.17 -15.30 -11.86
N GLU A 508 17.89 -15.42 -12.96
CA GLU A 508 18.56 -16.65 -13.40
C GLU A 508 19.73 -17.02 -12.46
N ARG A 509 20.52 -16.02 -12.09
CA ARG A 509 21.70 -16.19 -11.21
C ARG A 509 21.31 -16.70 -9.82
N TYR A 510 20.18 -16.22 -9.29
CA TYR A 510 19.71 -16.58 -7.95
C TYR A 510 18.67 -17.72 -7.97
N GLY A 511 18.25 -18.17 -9.16
CA GLY A 511 17.29 -19.27 -9.34
C GLY A 511 15.86 -18.90 -8.92
N LEU A 512 15.46 -17.63 -9.04
CA LEU A 512 14.15 -17.15 -8.63
C LEU A 512 13.04 -17.65 -9.57
N GLN A 513 11.94 -18.10 -8.99
CA GLN A 513 10.76 -18.57 -9.71
C GLN A 513 9.79 -17.42 -10.03
N LYS A 514 9.66 -16.45 -9.13
CA LYS A 514 8.84 -15.25 -9.34
C LYS A 514 9.30 -14.46 -10.56
N GLN A 515 8.37 -13.76 -11.18
CA GLN A 515 8.70 -12.76 -12.19
C GLN A 515 9.42 -11.58 -11.53
N THR A 516 10.58 -11.20 -12.06
CA THR A 516 11.31 -10.01 -11.64
C THR A 516 10.89 -8.81 -12.50
N ILE A 517 10.58 -7.71 -11.85
CA ILE A 517 10.15 -6.44 -12.46
C ILE A 517 11.10 -5.34 -12.02
N ALA A 518 11.65 -4.58 -12.96
CA ALA A 518 12.50 -3.45 -12.64
C ALA A 518 11.69 -2.24 -12.17
N VAL A 519 12.19 -1.56 -11.13
CA VAL A 519 11.72 -0.22 -10.78
C VAL A 519 12.12 0.78 -11.85
N GLN A 520 11.31 1.83 -12.04
CA GLN A 520 11.55 2.85 -13.06
C GLN A 520 10.96 4.21 -12.67
N HIS A 521 11.54 5.28 -13.20
CA HIS A 521 11.09 6.66 -12.99
C HIS A 521 11.17 7.12 -11.53
N CYS A 522 12.03 6.51 -10.70
CA CYS A 522 12.20 6.88 -9.29
C CYS A 522 12.78 8.29 -9.12
N ARG A 523 13.58 8.76 -10.09
CA ARG A 523 14.29 10.04 -9.99
C ARG A 523 13.54 11.22 -10.63
N SER A 524 12.54 10.94 -11.46
CA SER A 524 11.68 11.97 -12.06
C SER A 524 10.46 12.34 -11.21
N VAL A 525 10.28 11.69 -10.06
CA VAL A 525 9.15 11.91 -9.14
C VAL A 525 9.48 13.02 -8.15
N THR A 526 8.54 13.90 -7.93
CA THR A 526 8.54 14.89 -6.84
C THR A 526 7.21 14.81 -6.09
N LYS A 527 7.04 15.61 -5.07
CA LYS A 527 5.78 15.68 -4.34
C LYS A 527 4.59 16.07 -5.24
N ALA A 528 4.82 16.77 -6.34
CA ALA A 528 3.77 17.14 -7.30
C ALA A 528 3.06 15.92 -7.94
N GLN A 529 3.71 14.77 -8.04
CA GLN A 529 3.14 13.54 -8.57
C GLN A 529 2.36 12.72 -7.53
N MET A 530 2.36 13.12 -6.26
CA MET A 530 1.61 12.42 -5.21
C MET A 530 0.12 12.67 -5.35
N VAL A 531 -0.60 11.65 -5.79
CA VAL A 531 -2.04 11.73 -6.13
C VAL A 531 -2.84 12.17 -4.92
N HIS A 532 -3.59 13.27 -5.06
CA HIS A 532 -4.39 13.93 -4.01
C HIS A 532 -3.61 14.34 -2.74
N ASN A 533 -2.27 14.20 -2.74
CA ASN A 533 -1.41 14.38 -1.57
C ASN A 533 -0.13 15.18 -1.90
N SER A 534 -0.27 16.19 -2.74
CA SER A 534 0.83 17.04 -3.24
C SER A 534 0.89 18.43 -2.59
N TYR A 535 0.12 18.70 -1.55
CA TYR A 535 0.10 20.01 -0.90
C TYR A 535 1.46 20.33 -0.25
N LEU A 536 1.94 21.54 -0.47
CA LEU A 536 3.20 22.06 0.05
C LEU A 536 2.92 23.22 1.01
N PRO A 537 2.76 22.98 2.31
CA PRO A 537 2.62 24.02 3.32
C PRO A 537 3.96 24.75 3.55
N THR A 538 3.88 26.00 4.01
CA THR A 538 5.04 26.66 4.63
C THR A 538 5.14 26.21 6.07
N MET A 539 6.15 25.39 6.37
CA MET A 539 6.29 24.73 7.67
C MET A 539 7.19 25.52 8.61
N GLU A 540 6.70 25.81 9.81
CA GLU A 540 7.48 26.38 10.91
C GLU A 540 7.28 25.55 12.18
N VAL A 541 8.36 25.28 12.90
CA VAL A 541 8.33 24.59 14.19
C VAL A 541 9.01 25.47 15.23
N ASP A 542 8.30 25.80 16.30
CA ASP A 542 8.87 26.52 17.45
C ASP A 542 9.84 25.60 18.21
N PRO A 543 11.14 25.91 18.28
CA PRO A 543 12.12 25.03 18.90
C PRO A 543 12.00 24.90 20.43
N GLN A 544 11.23 25.75 21.09
CA GLN A 544 11.02 25.72 22.53
C GLN A 544 9.70 25.07 22.95
N ARG A 545 8.64 25.31 22.14
CA ARG A 545 7.28 24.84 22.44
C ARG A 545 6.85 23.69 21.56
N TYR A 546 7.63 23.38 20.52
CA TYR A 546 7.36 22.37 19.51
C TYR A 546 6.06 22.60 18.71
N THR A 547 5.46 23.80 18.81
CA THR A 547 4.24 24.14 18.07
C THR A 547 4.54 24.12 16.58
N VAL A 548 3.69 23.46 15.82
CA VAL A 548 3.80 23.34 14.34
C VAL A 548 2.82 24.30 13.70
N HIS A 549 3.30 25.15 12.80
CA HIS A 549 2.52 26.01 11.93
C HIS A 549 2.70 25.55 10.48
N ALA A 550 1.56 25.46 9.71
CA ALA A 550 1.53 24.98 8.34
C ALA A 550 0.54 25.76 7.47
#